data_75751c8b076563be3122d59073948edf
#
_entry.id   75751c8b076563be3122d59073948edf
#
_cell.length_a   1.000
_cell.length_b   1.000
_cell.length_c   1.000
_cell.angle_alpha   90.00
_cell.angle_beta   90.00
_cell.angle_gamma   90.00
#
_symmetry.space_group_name_H-M   'P 1'
#
loop_
_entity.id
_entity.type
_entity.pdbx_description
1 polymer ?
#
loop_
_entity_poly.entity_id
_entity_poly.type
_entity_poly.pdbx_seq_one_letter_code
_entity_poly.pdbx_strand_id
1 'polypeptide(L)' 'MSSTADLLAEAGTLGVKNQKRREAIYKQILETSKTTVNPDELRDQETALVKLGELYRDEK' A
#
# COMPACT_ATOMS: atom_id res chain seq x y z
N MET A 1 -13.06 0.29 -10.52
CA MET A 1 -11.79 0.85 -10.08
C MET A 1 -11.60 0.66 -8.59
N SER A 2 -10.45 0.17 -8.21
CA SER A 2 -10.15 -0.02 -6.80
C SER A 2 -9.63 1.29 -6.20
N SER A 3 -10.22 1.69 -5.08
CA SER A 3 -9.72 2.85 -4.35
C SER A 3 -8.47 2.46 -3.54
N THR A 4 -7.74 3.46 -3.03
CA THR A 4 -6.58 3.18 -2.21
C THR A 4 -6.97 2.38 -0.96
N ALA A 5 -8.15 2.66 -0.42
CA ALA A 5 -8.65 1.91 0.74
C ALA A 5 -8.87 0.43 0.38
N ASP A 6 -9.41 0.16 -0.81
CA ASP A 6 -9.60 -1.21 -1.29
C ASP A 6 -8.26 -1.91 -1.46
N LEU A 7 -7.28 -1.21 -2.01
CA LEU A 7 -5.95 -1.78 -2.18
C LEU A 7 -5.31 -2.12 -0.83
N LEU A 8 -5.46 -1.24 0.14
CA LEU A 8 -4.95 -1.50 1.49
C LEU A 8 -5.62 -2.72 2.11
N ALA A 9 -6.93 -2.84 1.93
CA ALA A 9 -7.67 -3.98 2.46
C ALA A 9 -7.19 -5.28 1.80
N GLU A 10 -6.99 -5.24 0.49
CA GLU A 10 -6.49 -6.40 -0.24
C GLU A 10 -5.11 -6.80 0.26
N ALA A 11 -4.22 -5.84 0.42
CA ALA A 11 -2.88 -6.11 0.94
C ALA A 11 -2.95 -6.70 2.35
N GLY A 12 -3.88 -6.23 3.16
CA GLY A 12 -4.06 -6.73 4.51
C GLY A 12 -4.54 -8.16 4.59
N THR A 13 -5.23 -8.65 3.55
CA THR A 13 -5.68 -10.04 3.50
C THR A 13 -4.59 -10.99 3.00
N LEU A 14 -3.55 -10.44 2.39
CA LEU A 14 -2.44 -11.24 1.90
C LEU A 14 -1.51 -11.57 3.04
N GLY A 15 -1.05 -12.82 3.08
CA GLY A 15 -0.13 -13.26 4.10
C GLY A 15 1.32 -12.98 3.73
N VAL A 16 2.22 -13.43 4.61
CA VAL A 16 3.66 -13.27 4.41
C VAL A 16 4.11 -13.94 3.11
N LYS A 17 3.41 -14.97 2.68
CA LYS A 17 3.74 -15.71 1.47
C LYS A 17 3.54 -14.87 0.19
N ASN A 18 2.73 -13.82 0.28
CA ASN A 18 2.44 -12.96 -0.86
C ASN A 18 3.11 -11.59 -0.71
N GLN A 19 4.31 -11.60 -0.20
CA GLN A 19 5.05 -10.37 0.09
C GLN A 19 5.26 -9.51 -1.14
N LYS A 20 5.60 -10.11 -2.27
CA LYS A 20 5.80 -9.38 -3.51
C LYS A 20 4.53 -8.71 -3.98
N ARG A 21 3.39 -9.38 -3.82
CA ARG A 21 2.11 -8.82 -4.21
C ARG A 21 1.74 -7.64 -3.31
N ARG A 22 1.97 -7.78 -2.02
CA ARG A 22 1.74 -6.69 -1.09
C ARG A 22 2.58 -5.47 -1.45
N GLU A 23 3.85 -5.70 -1.77
CA GLU A 23 4.75 -4.63 -2.18
C GLU A 23 4.21 -3.91 -3.42
N ALA A 24 3.76 -4.66 -4.41
CA ALA A 24 3.20 -4.07 -5.63
C ALA A 24 1.97 -3.23 -5.33
N ILE A 25 1.11 -3.72 -4.43
CA ILE A 25 -0.10 -2.99 -4.05
C ILE A 25 0.26 -1.67 -3.37
N TYR A 26 1.18 -1.71 -2.43
CA TYR A 26 1.60 -0.49 -1.72
C TYR A 26 2.23 0.52 -2.68
N LYS A 27 3.05 0.05 -3.60
CA LYS A 27 3.64 0.92 -4.62
C LYS A 27 2.59 1.55 -5.50
N GLN A 28 1.56 0.78 -5.86
CA GLN A 28 0.46 1.29 -6.67
C GLN A 28 -0.29 2.39 -5.93
N ILE A 29 -0.52 2.22 -4.63
CA ILE A 29 -1.17 3.23 -3.81
C ILE A 29 -0.36 4.53 -3.83
N LEU A 30 0.95 4.42 -3.66
CA LEU A 30 1.84 5.58 -3.65
C LEU A 30 1.83 6.30 -5.00
N GLU A 31 1.76 5.56 -6.09
CA GLU A 31 1.70 6.18 -7.42
C GLU A 31 0.37 6.87 -7.66
N THR A 32 -0.72 6.25 -7.26
CA THR A 32 -2.05 6.81 -7.42
C THR A 32 -2.17 8.15 -6.69
N SER A 33 -1.58 8.24 -5.51
CA SER A 33 -1.70 9.44 -4.68
C SER A 33 -0.91 10.63 -5.23
N LYS A 34 -0.06 10.43 -6.21
CA LYS A 34 0.65 11.55 -6.85
C LYS A 34 -0.29 12.48 -7.62
N THR A 35 -1.41 11.96 -8.07
CA THR A 35 -2.36 12.72 -8.88
C THR A 35 -3.59 13.16 -8.08
N THR A 36 -3.67 12.81 -6.82
CA THR A 36 -4.86 13.09 -6.01
C THR A 36 -4.49 13.91 -4.79
N VAL A 37 -5.33 14.92 -4.51
CA VAL A 37 -5.15 15.82 -3.35
C VAL A 37 -6.17 15.51 -2.26
N ASN A 38 -6.77 14.34 -2.31
CA ASN A 38 -7.79 13.93 -1.35
C ASN A 38 -7.14 13.58 -0.01
N PRO A 39 -7.57 14.20 1.11
CA PRO A 39 -6.98 13.90 2.43
C PRO A 39 -7.09 12.44 2.83
N ASP A 40 -8.17 11.77 2.45
CA ASP A 40 -8.33 10.36 2.76
C ASP A 40 -7.28 9.51 2.06
N GLU A 41 -6.98 9.85 0.81
CA GLU A 41 -5.97 9.12 0.05
C GLU A 41 -4.56 9.43 0.55
N LEU A 42 -4.33 10.65 1.03
CA LEU A 42 -3.05 10.99 1.64
C LEU A 42 -2.80 10.13 2.88
N ARG A 43 -3.84 9.88 3.65
CA ARG A 43 -3.75 9.03 4.82
C ARG A 43 -3.42 7.60 4.43
N ASP A 44 -4.08 7.09 3.39
CA ASP A 44 -3.82 5.76 2.87
C ASP A 44 -2.40 5.67 2.33
N GLN A 45 -1.92 6.75 1.72
CA GLN A 45 -0.55 6.82 1.22
C GLN A 45 0.45 6.68 2.36
N GLU A 46 0.22 7.39 3.46
CA GLU A 46 1.10 7.29 4.63
C GLU A 46 1.12 5.86 5.16
N THR A 47 -0.05 5.25 5.27
CA THR A 47 -0.15 3.88 5.73
C THR A 47 0.62 2.93 4.80
N ALA A 48 0.45 3.10 3.50
CA ALA A 48 1.14 2.27 2.51
C ALA A 48 2.65 2.44 2.63
N LEU A 49 3.11 3.67 2.83
CA LEU A 49 4.53 3.95 2.97
C LEU A 49 5.12 3.26 4.20
N VAL A 50 4.42 3.34 5.33
CA VAL A 50 4.85 2.69 6.56
C VAL A 50 4.88 1.18 6.39
N LYS A 51 3.83 0.62 5.80
CA LYS A 51 3.76 -0.83 5.58
C LYS A 51 4.85 -1.31 4.62
N LEU A 52 5.11 -0.53 3.58
CA LEU A 52 6.15 -0.86 2.63
C LEU A 52 7.53 -0.86 3.30
N GLY A 53 7.78 0.13 4.17
CA GLY A 53 9.01 0.19 4.93
C GLY A 53 9.19 -1.01 5.85
N GLU A 54 8.11 -1.42 6.52
CA GLU A 54 8.14 -2.60 7.37
C GLU A 54 8.44 -3.86 6.57
N LEU A 55 7.85 -3.93 5.38
CA LEU A 55 8.04 -5.07 4.50
C LEU A 55 9.50 -5.19 4.07
N TYR A 56 10.12 -4.10 3.70
CA TYR A 56 11.53 -4.08 3.34
C TYR A 56 12.43 -4.41 4.53
N ARG A 57 12.03 -3.97 5.70
CA ARG A 57 12.77 -4.23 6.93
C ARG A 57 12.77 -5.71 7.29
N ASP A 58 11.64 -6.37 7.07
CA ASP A 58 11.51 -7.80 7.35
C ASP A 58 12.19 -8.66 6.31
N GLU A 59 12.36 -8.11 5.12
CA GLU A 59 12.99 -8.82 4.02
C GLU A 59 14.50 -8.65 4.11
N LYS A 60 15.15 -9.68 4.61
CA LYS A 60 16.60 -9.69 4.66
C LYS A 60 17.19 -10.62 3.64
#